data_6ecefaa470bf4e181c8ab2e5d2d8e2eb
#
_entry.id   6ecefaa470bf4e181c8ab2e5d2d8e2eb
#
_cell.length_a   1.000
_cell.length_b   1.000
_cell.length_c   1.000
_cell.angle_alpha   90.00
_cell.angle_beta   90.00
_cell.angle_gamma   90.00
#
_symmetry.space_group_name_H-M   'P 1'
#
loop_
_entity.id
_entity.type
_entity.pdbx_description
1 polymer ?
#
loop_
_entity_poly.entity_id
_entity_poly.type
_entity_poly.pdbx_seq_one_letter_code
_entity_poly.pdbx_strand_id
1 'polypeptide(L)'
;MTVSISLTVNGESVSAEVDSRMLLVELLREELGLTGTHVGCDTSQCGCCVVHMDGRSVKSCSILAVTARDADVTTIEGLASGDTLHPMQQAFHENHGLQCGFCTPGMIMSAVDLVERNPDPSEAEIRKSVSYTHLTLPT
;
A
#
# COMPACT_ATOMS: atom_id res chain seq x y z
N MET A 1 22.02 13.37 6.07
CA MET A 1 22.34 12.64 7.32
C MET A 1 21.68 11.28 7.25
N THR A 2 22.44 10.23 7.40
CA THR A 2 21.94 8.85 7.37
C THR A 2 21.62 8.34 8.76
N VAL A 3 20.58 7.53 8.84
CA VAL A 3 20.09 6.91 10.07
C VAL A 3 19.89 5.43 9.81
N SER A 4 20.44 4.58 10.68
CA SER A 4 20.14 3.14 10.66
C SER A 4 18.74 2.89 11.21
N ILE A 5 17.95 2.17 10.46
CA ILE A 5 16.62 1.71 10.89
C ILE A 5 16.47 0.21 10.67
N SER A 6 15.64 -0.40 11.49
CA SER A 6 15.19 -1.79 11.30
C SER A 6 13.67 -1.80 11.33
N LEU A 7 13.09 -2.61 10.46
CA LEU A 7 11.63 -2.80 10.38
C LEU A 7 11.35 -4.18 9.81
N THR A 8 10.10 -4.61 9.87
CA THR A 8 9.67 -5.84 9.21
C THR A 8 8.91 -5.46 7.94
N VAL A 9 9.26 -6.06 6.81
CA VAL A 9 8.59 -5.84 5.53
C VAL A 9 8.19 -7.19 4.95
N ASN A 10 6.90 -7.39 4.76
CA ASN A 10 6.32 -8.64 4.25
C ASN A 10 6.81 -9.88 5.02
N GLY A 11 6.90 -9.76 6.34
CA GLY A 11 7.31 -10.84 7.23
C GLY A 11 8.83 -11.02 7.37
N GLU A 12 9.63 -10.24 6.67
CA GLU A 12 11.09 -10.32 6.74
C GLU A 12 11.68 -9.13 7.49
N SER A 13 12.66 -9.39 8.35
CA SER A 13 13.40 -8.34 9.04
C SER A 13 14.35 -7.65 8.07
N VAL A 14 14.25 -6.33 7.99
CA VAL A 14 15.04 -5.48 7.11
C VAL A 14 15.79 -4.44 7.94
N SER A 15 17.06 -4.24 7.62
CA SER A 15 17.87 -3.14 8.17
C SER A 15 18.38 -2.30 7.01
N ALA A 16 18.27 -0.99 7.13
CA ALA A 16 18.68 -0.06 6.09
C ALA A 16 19.29 1.22 6.67
N GLU A 17 20.25 1.77 5.94
CA GLU A 17 20.78 3.11 6.18
C GLU A 17 19.98 4.08 5.29
N VAL A 18 19.21 4.96 5.90
CA VAL A 18 18.33 5.87 5.16
C VAL A 18 18.66 7.33 5.43
N ASP A 19 18.48 8.19 4.45
CA ASP A 19 18.49 9.63 4.70
C ASP A 19 17.31 9.98 5.60
N SER A 20 17.52 10.91 6.54
CA SER A 20 16.47 11.32 7.49
C SER A 20 15.22 11.88 6.83
N ARG A 21 15.31 12.27 5.56
CA ARG A 21 14.18 12.81 4.75
C ARG A 21 13.58 11.79 3.80
N MET A 22 14.16 10.59 3.70
CA MET A 22 13.67 9.54 2.80
C MET A 22 12.24 9.16 3.15
N LEU A 23 11.38 9.07 2.15
CA LEU A 23 10.00 8.62 2.32
C LEU A 23 9.93 7.09 2.38
N LEU A 24 8.91 6.57 3.07
CA LEU A 24 8.72 5.12 3.14
C LEU A 24 8.58 4.49 1.75
N VAL A 25 7.86 5.15 0.84
CA VAL A 25 7.71 4.65 -0.54
C VAL A 25 9.04 4.58 -1.28
N GLU A 26 9.95 5.50 -1.05
CA GLU A 26 11.29 5.49 -1.65
C GLU A 26 12.10 4.31 -1.11
N LEU A 27 12.08 4.08 0.21
CA LEU A 27 12.71 2.91 0.81
C LEU A 27 12.21 1.61 0.19
N LEU A 28 10.88 1.46 0.07
CA LEU A 28 10.26 0.26 -0.49
C LEU A 28 10.65 0.05 -1.95
N ARG A 29 10.58 1.08 -2.78
CA ARG A 29 10.80 0.97 -4.22
C ARG A 29 12.27 0.96 -4.63
N GLU A 30 13.06 1.89 -4.07
CA GLU A 30 14.44 2.14 -4.54
C GLU A 30 15.46 1.28 -3.82
N GLU A 31 15.31 1.09 -2.51
CA GLU A 31 16.26 0.34 -1.71
C GLU A 31 15.90 -1.15 -1.62
N LEU A 32 14.62 -1.47 -1.44
CA LEU A 32 14.16 -2.85 -1.29
C LEU A 32 13.67 -3.48 -2.60
N GLY A 33 13.54 -2.71 -3.67
CA GLY A 33 13.09 -3.21 -4.97
C GLY A 33 11.63 -3.68 -5.01
N LEU A 34 10.82 -3.30 -4.02
CA LEU A 34 9.39 -3.63 -3.96
C LEU A 34 8.58 -2.59 -4.74
N THR A 35 8.53 -2.77 -6.06
CA THR A 35 7.99 -1.77 -7.00
C THR A 35 6.48 -1.85 -7.21
N GLY A 36 5.79 -2.77 -6.55
CA GLY A 36 4.34 -2.88 -6.64
C GLY A 36 3.58 -1.71 -6.00
N THR A 37 4.18 -1.00 -5.07
CA THR A 37 3.65 0.24 -4.50
C THR A 37 4.01 1.39 -5.43
N HIS A 38 3.01 2.14 -5.92
CA HIS A 38 3.20 3.17 -6.93
C HIS A 38 3.05 4.58 -6.35
N VAL A 39 3.61 5.58 -7.08
CA VAL A 39 3.42 6.99 -6.77
C VAL A 39 2.68 7.62 -7.96
N GLY A 40 1.45 8.07 -7.73
CA GLY A 40 0.59 8.65 -8.76
C GLY A 40 0.30 10.13 -8.59
N CYS A 41 0.75 10.74 -7.50
CA CYS A 41 0.57 12.17 -7.23
C CYS A 41 1.68 12.69 -6.31
N ASP A 42 1.66 14.00 -6.06
CA ASP A 42 2.54 14.70 -5.11
C ASP A 42 1.76 15.39 -3.98
N THR A 43 0.46 15.09 -3.87
CA THR A 43 -0.47 15.79 -2.96
C THR A 43 -1.08 14.85 -1.91
N SER A 44 -0.60 13.63 -1.79
CA SER A 44 -1.11 12.59 -0.87
C SER A 44 -2.60 12.27 -1.08
N GLN A 45 -3.10 12.39 -2.30
CA GLN A 45 -4.52 12.18 -2.62
C GLN A 45 -4.80 10.86 -3.34
N CYS A 46 -3.93 10.46 -4.29
CA CYS A 46 -4.26 9.37 -5.21
C CYS A 46 -4.36 7.97 -4.57
N GLY A 47 -3.67 7.74 -3.46
CA GLY A 47 -3.70 6.44 -2.78
C GLY A 47 -2.94 5.29 -3.47
N CYS A 48 -2.28 5.53 -4.61
CA CYS A 48 -1.48 4.50 -5.29
C CYS A 48 -0.35 3.95 -4.41
N CYS A 49 0.08 4.73 -3.42
CA CYS A 49 1.17 4.39 -2.51
C CYS A 49 0.72 3.68 -1.22
N VAL A 50 -0.55 3.33 -1.10
CA VAL A 50 -1.07 2.72 0.14
C VAL A 50 -0.40 1.38 0.42
N VAL A 51 0.09 1.26 1.65
CA VAL A 51 0.61 0.04 2.25
C VAL A 51 -0.04 -0.16 3.61
N HIS A 52 0.14 -1.33 4.23
CA HIS A 52 -0.24 -1.51 5.62
C HIS A 52 0.98 -1.28 6.51
N MET A 53 0.80 -0.49 7.56
CA MET A 53 1.80 -0.30 8.61
C MET A 53 1.13 -0.60 9.95
N ASP A 54 1.63 -1.61 10.64
CA ASP A 54 1.05 -2.10 11.90
C ASP A 54 -0.45 -2.43 11.77
N GLY A 55 -0.83 -3.05 10.64
CA GLY A 55 -2.20 -3.49 10.39
C GLY A 55 -3.16 -2.41 9.89
N ARG A 56 -2.68 -1.20 9.60
CA ARG A 56 -3.53 -0.09 9.12
C ARG A 56 -3.02 0.44 7.77
N SER A 57 -3.95 0.80 6.90
CA SER A 57 -3.60 1.43 5.64
C SER A 57 -3.02 2.83 5.85
N VAL A 58 -1.89 3.10 5.23
CA VAL A 58 -1.22 4.40 5.26
C VAL A 58 -0.71 4.76 3.87
N LYS A 59 -0.57 6.04 3.60
CA LYS A 59 0.03 6.53 2.35
C LYS A 59 1.55 6.63 2.53
N SER A 60 2.28 5.69 1.97
CA SER A 60 3.74 5.60 2.14
C SER A 60 4.50 6.80 1.57
N CYS A 61 3.89 7.56 0.66
CA CYS A 61 4.45 8.82 0.15
C CYS A 61 4.41 9.97 1.15
N SER A 62 3.73 9.81 2.28
CA SER A 62 3.55 10.82 3.33
C SER A 62 4.17 10.43 4.66
N ILE A 63 4.95 9.35 4.67
CA ILE A 63 5.60 8.81 5.88
C ILE A 63 7.10 8.82 5.64
N LEU A 64 7.85 9.37 6.59
CA LEU A 64 9.30 9.29 6.58
C LEU A 64 9.74 7.86 6.96
N ALA A 65 10.71 7.32 6.23
CA ALA A 65 11.23 5.98 6.51
C ALA A 65 11.73 5.83 7.95
N VAL A 66 12.33 6.87 8.51
CA VAL A 66 12.81 6.88 9.90
C VAL A 66 11.70 6.70 10.93
N THR A 67 10.46 7.09 10.60
CA THR A 67 9.30 6.92 11.51
C THR A 67 8.70 5.51 11.42
N ALA A 68 9.07 4.74 10.41
CA ALA A 68 8.65 3.34 10.26
C ALA A 68 9.60 2.37 11.00
N ARG A 69 10.53 2.87 11.79
CA ARG A 69 11.39 2.05 12.65
C ARG A 69 10.54 1.12 13.51
N ASP A 70 10.93 -0.15 13.59
CA ASP A 70 10.27 -1.20 14.36
C ASP A 70 8.82 -1.50 13.91
N ALA A 71 8.34 -0.89 12.82
CA ALA A 71 7.02 -1.16 12.28
C ALA A 71 6.98 -2.46 11.48
N ASP A 72 5.78 -3.01 11.37
CA ASP A 72 5.46 -4.14 10.51
C ASP A 72 4.74 -3.61 9.26
N VAL A 73 5.44 -3.62 8.13
CA VAL A 73 4.95 -3.09 6.86
C VAL A 73 4.59 -4.23 5.93
N THR A 74 3.39 -4.17 5.36
CA THR A 74 2.94 -5.10 4.30
C THR A 74 2.65 -4.30 3.04
N THR A 75 3.29 -4.71 1.95
CA THR A 75 3.04 -4.17 0.61
C THR A 75 2.16 -5.13 -0.19
N ILE A 76 1.78 -4.75 -1.39
CA ILE A 76 0.98 -5.61 -2.28
C ILE A 76 1.69 -6.95 -2.55
N GLU A 77 3.01 -6.96 -2.61
CA GLU A 77 3.80 -8.17 -2.81
C GLU A 77 3.67 -9.16 -1.64
N GLY A 78 3.30 -8.68 -0.46
CA GLY A 78 3.14 -9.51 0.74
C GLY A 78 1.73 -10.06 0.97
N LEU A 79 0.74 -9.73 0.12
CA LEU A 79 -0.63 -10.23 0.29
C LEU A 79 -0.80 -11.66 -0.19
N ALA A 80 -0.21 -12.01 -1.31
CA ALA A 80 -0.29 -13.37 -1.86
C ALA A 80 0.60 -14.32 -1.04
N SER A 81 0.20 -15.58 -0.95
CA SER A 81 1.00 -16.66 -0.36
C SER A 81 1.43 -17.61 -1.46
N GLY A 82 2.68 -17.48 -1.93
CA GLY A 82 3.16 -18.22 -3.08
C GLY A 82 2.32 -17.93 -4.33
N ASP A 83 1.77 -18.96 -4.95
CA ASP A 83 0.91 -18.84 -6.13
C ASP A 83 -0.57 -18.57 -5.78
N THR A 84 -0.91 -18.47 -4.49
CA THR A 84 -2.28 -18.25 -4.03
C THR A 84 -2.50 -16.77 -3.77
N LEU A 85 -3.37 -16.14 -4.57
CA LEU A 85 -3.76 -14.75 -4.39
C LEU A 85 -4.57 -14.57 -3.11
N HIS A 86 -4.43 -13.40 -2.48
CA HIS A 86 -5.34 -12.97 -1.44
C HIS A 86 -6.77 -12.86 -2.02
N PRO A 87 -7.84 -13.19 -1.25
CA PRO A 87 -9.22 -13.11 -1.76
C PRO A 87 -9.59 -11.78 -2.41
N MET A 88 -9.06 -10.67 -1.90
CA MET A 88 -9.30 -9.35 -2.50
C MET A 88 -8.62 -9.21 -3.87
N GLN A 89 -7.40 -9.71 -4.03
CA GLN A 89 -6.70 -9.74 -5.32
C GLN A 89 -7.47 -10.60 -6.33
N GLN A 90 -7.95 -11.75 -5.88
CA GLN A 90 -8.76 -12.65 -6.71
C GLN A 90 -10.06 -11.98 -7.16
N ALA A 91 -10.74 -11.27 -6.25
CA ALA A 91 -11.97 -10.54 -6.58
C ALA A 91 -11.75 -9.45 -7.64
N PHE A 92 -10.66 -8.67 -7.53
CA PHE A 92 -10.29 -7.68 -8.54
C PHE A 92 -10.02 -8.33 -9.90
N HIS A 93 -9.35 -9.49 -9.91
CA HIS A 93 -9.06 -10.22 -11.13
C HIS A 93 -10.34 -10.74 -11.79
N GLU A 94 -11.19 -11.43 -11.05
CA GLU A 94 -12.40 -12.07 -11.56
C GLU A 94 -13.47 -11.07 -12.02
N ASN A 95 -13.55 -9.91 -11.38
CA ASN A 95 -14.54 -8.88 -11.69
C ASN A 95 -13.98 -7.76 -12.57
N HIS A 96 -12.79 -7.95 -13.15
CA HIS A 96 -12.15 -6.96 -14.03
C HIS A 96 -12.02 -5.58 -13.35
N GLY A 97 -11.62 -5.56 -12.08
CA GLY A 97 -11.55 -4.37 -11.24
C GLY A 97 -10.40 -3.40 -11.56
N LEU A 98 -9.83 -3.48 -12.76
CA LEU A 98 -8.72 -2.65 -13.19
C LEU A 98 -8.78 -2.36 -14.69
N GLN A 99 -8.19 -1.26 -15.10
CA GLN A 99 -7.92 -0.94 -16.50
C GLN A 99 -6.41 -1.05 -16.75
N CYS A 100 -5.64 0.04 -16.59
CA CYS A 100 -4.18 -0.02 -16.75
C CYS A 100 -3.46 -0.69 -15.57
N GLY A 101 -4.10 -0.82 -14.43
CA GLY A 101 -3.56 -1.49 -13.25
C GLY A 101 -2.65 -0.64 -12.35
N PHE A 102 -2.39 0.62 -12.70
CA PHE A 102 -1.46 1.46 -11.94
C PHE A 102 -1.96 1.76 -10.52
N CYS A 103 -3.22 2.10 -10.35
CA CYS A 103 -3.82 2.37 -9.04
C CYS A 103 -4.24 1.10 -8.28
N THR A 104 -4.25 -0.04 -8.94
CA THR A 104 -4.83 -1.28 -8.42
C THR A 104 -4.18 -1.75 -7.11
N PRO A 105 -2.85 -1.77 -6.97
CA PRO A 105 -2.24 -2.20 -5.69
C PRO A 105 -2.71 -1.35 -4.51
N GLY A 106 -2.74 -0.05 -4.65
CA GLY A 106 -3.20 0.86 -3.59
C GLY A 106 -4.68 0.66 -3.25
N MET A 107 -5.51 0.46 -4.26
CA MET A 107 -6.95 0.17 -4.06
C MET A 107 -7.15 -1.15 -3.33
N ILE A 108 -6.42 -2.19 -3.69
CA ILE A 108 -6.49 -3.49 -3.03
C ILE A 108 -6.08 -3.37 -1.56
N MET A 109 -4.96 -2.70 -1.27
CA MET A 109 -4.50 -2.50 0.10
C MET A 109 -5.53 -1.72 0.93
N SER A 110 -6.14 -0.68 0.37
CA SER A 110 -7.20 0.08 1.03
C SER A 110 -8.46 -0.77 1.27
N ALA A 111 -8.84 -1.59 0.30
CA ALA A 111 -10.01 -2.47 0.41
C ALA A 111 -9.81 -3.56 1.47
N VAL A 112 -8.63 -4.15 1.56
CA VAL A 112 -8.31 -5.15 2.60
C VAL A 112 -8.44 -4.52 3.98
N ASP A 113 -7.88 -3.35 4.21
CA ASP A 113 -7.99 -2.64 5.49
C ASP A 113 -9.45 -2.31 5.83
N LEU A 114 -10.23 -1.85 4.84
CA LEU A 114 -11.65 -1.57 5.03
C LEU A 114 -12.43 -2.81 5.50
N VAL A 115 -12.25 -3.94 4.82
CA VAL A 115 -12.97 -5.19 5.13
C VAL A 115 -12.55 -5.76 6.48
N GLU A 116 -11.29 -5.62 6.87
CA GLU A 116 -10.81 -6.04 8.18
C GLU A 116 -11.43 -5.23 9.32
N ARG A 117 -11.62 -3.92 9.10
CA ARG A 117 -12.24 -3.03 10.08
C ARG A 117 -13.77 -3.08 10.07
N ASN A 118 -14.36 -3.34 8.92
CA ASN A 118 -15.81 -3.40 8.69
C ASN A 118 -16.11 -4.54 7.70
N PRO A 119 -16.42 -5.75 8.19
CA PRO A 119 -16.63 -6.92 7.33
C PRO A 119 -17.82 -6.83 6.37
N ASP A 120 -18.76 -5.93 6.62
CA ASP A 120 -19.94 -5.72 5.78
C ASP A 120 -20.11 -4.24 5.43
N PRO A 121 -19.19 -3.66 4.63
CA PRO A 121 -19.25 -2.25 4.29
C PRO A 121 -20.37 -1.96 3.29
N SER A 122 -21.06 -0.84 3.48
CA SER A 122 -22.00 -0.34 2.49
C SER A 122 -21.27 0.15 1.24
N GLU A 123 -21.97 0.24 0.12
CA GLU A 123 -21.42 0.77 -1.13
C GLU A 123 -20.82 2.17 -0.95
N ALA A 124 -21.47 3.03 -0.15
CA ALA A 124 -20.99 4.37 0.14
C ALA A 124 -19.66 4.35 0.92
N GLU A 125 -19.51 3.45 1.87
CA GLU A 125 -18.26 3.26 2.62
C GLU A 125 -17.14 2.75 1.73
N ILE A 126 -17.44 1.81 0.84
CA ILE A 126 -16.48 1.30 -0.14
C ILE A 126 -16.00 2.44 -1.04
N ARG A 127 -16.93 3.21 -1.61
CA ARG A 127 -16.59 4.35 -2.48
C ARG A 127 -15.71 5.37 -1.75
N LYS A 128 -16.05 5.69 -0.51
CA LYS A 128 -15.30 6.65 0.28
C LYS A 128 -13.88 6.18 0.61
N SER A 129 -13.71 4.90 0.93
CA SER A 129 -12.43 4.37 1.40
C SER A 129 -11.49 3.95 0.28
N VAL A 130 -12.02 3.50 -0.86
CA VAL A 130 -11.24 2.87 -1.92
C VAL A 130 -11.23 3.69 -3.20
N SER A 131 -12.24 4.53 -3.42
CA SER A 131 -12.38 5.29 -4.66
C SER A 131 -11.45 6.51 -4.69
N TYR A 132 -10.85 6.75 -5.85
CA TYR A 132 -10.14 7.98 -6.17
C TYR A 132 -11.15 9.02 -6.65
N THR A 133 -11.73 9.77 -5.73
CA THR A 133 -12.81 10.70 -6.04
C THR A 133 -12.42 11.83 -6.98
N HIS A 134 -11.12 12.07 -7.15
CA HIS A 134 -10.57 13.07 -8.08
C HIS A 134 -10.24 12.51 -9.46
N LEU A 135 -10.28 11.19 -9.62
CA LEU A 135 -10.08 10.53 -10.90
C LEU A 135 -11.44 10.07 -11.42
N THR A 136 -11.87 10.63 -12.55
CA THR A 136 -13.05 10.16 -13.26
C THR A 136 -12.71 8.89 -14.03
N LEU A 137 -12.55 7.78 -13.35
CA LEU A 137 -12.45 6.50 -13.99
C LEU A 137 -13.86 6.03 -14.38
N PRO A 138 -14.10 5.66 -15.64
CA PRO A 138 -15.35 5.02 -16.02
C PRO A 138 -15.42 3.64 -15.36
N THR A 139 -16.22 3.53 -14.38
CA THR A 139 -16.51 2.25 -13.69
C THR A 139 -17.87 1.74 -14.13
#